data_cb11d667c31ed26ebc92afdeb715769d
#
_entry.id   cb11d667c31ed26ebc92afdeb715769d
#
_cell.length_a   1.000
_cell.length_b   1.000
_cell.length_c   1.000
_cell.angle_alpha   90.00
_cell.angle_beta   90.00
_cell.angle_gamma   90.00
#
_symmetry.space_group_name_H-M   'P 1'
#
loop_
_entity.id
_entity.type
_entity.pdbx_description
1 polymer ?
#
loop_
_entity_poly.entity_id
_entity_poly.type
_entity_poly.pdbx_seq_one_letter_code
_entity_poly.pdbx_strand_id
1 'polypeptide(L)'
;VLLHGRVPRGARPDEQDVLVEAGLVEGALQALGYRTVRVSLSLDLRQAALRLRRAAPRFVFNLVESVEGEDRLLYLAGALLDSLGLPFTGCPTEALFLAASKLSCKRLLAGGGVATPAWIAVEQLAGGDPPFPPPYIVKSVWEHASQGLRGRSVVQERSELRAALAELPEGRGPEPRGRQHFVEAYVEGREINLSLLQGSEGVRVLPPAEIRFLGYPEGKPRIVDYAAKWEQSSPEYRNTPRSFEFGPEDGELLKRLQQTALSCFRLLGLAGYARVDFRVDPAGRPWVLEVNTNPCLSPEAGFMAAAAQAGLSPEQVVERIVASCLGGGSGAGRRAGQGRPPPRGSFVFRREVVPGDRQAVRELLESSGYFYPEEVEVAVELVEERLARGDASGYQFLLAETGGGEPGEGAAGARVAGYSCFGPIPATRGGYDLYWIAVHEEFRRERLGTELLQRSEEIIRAQGGRRIYVETSGRAQYEPTRTFYRSRGYREEAALEDFYGPGDAKIIYLKELEGER
;
A
#
# COMPACT_ATOMS: atom_id res chain seq x y z
N VAL A 1 -14.69 1.80 16.29
CA VAL A 1 -15.37 2.94 15.63
C VAL A 1 -15.48 2.67 14.14
N LEU A 2 -16.62 3.05 13.54
CA LEU A 2 -16.77 3.16 12.08
C LEU A 2 -16.55 4.62 11.68
N LEU A 3 -15.55 4.88 10.86
CA LEU A 3 -15.23 6.21 10.33
C LEU A 3 -15.69 6.30 8.90
N HIS A 4 -16.54 7.26 8.56
CA HIS A 4 -17.05 7.48 7.20
C HIS A 4 -17.05 8.96 6.85
N GLY A 5 -17.08 9.30 5.57
CA GLY A 5 -17.23 10.67 5.09
C GLY A 5 -18.53 11.30 5.59
N ARG A 6 -18.53 12.60 5.81
CA ARG A 6 -19.76 13.34 6.16
C ARG A 6 -20.70 13.35 4.95
N VAL A 7 -21.93 12.87 5.14
CA VAL A 7 -22.97 12.88 4.12
C VAL A 7 -23.88 14.08 4.36
N PRO A 8 -23.94 15.08 3.45
CA PRO A 8 -24.83 16.22 3.58
C PRO A 8 -26.30 15.84 3.33
N ARG A 9 -27.23 16.68 3.78
CA ARG A 9 -28.65 16.52 3.42
C ARG A 9 -28.84 16.74 1.92
N GLY A 10 -29.52 15.80 1.25
CA GLY A 10 -29.71 15.84 -0.20
C GLY A 10 -28.49 15.41 -1.02
N ALA A 11 -27.55 14.67 -0.41
CA ALA A 11 -26.43 14.05 -1.09
C ALA A 11 -26.89 13.14 -2.25
N ARG A 12 -26.00 12.98 -3.23
CA ARG A 12 -26.24 12.11 -4.40
C ARG A 12 -26.28 10.63 -3.97
N PRO A 13 -26.84 9.72 -4.81
CA PRO A 13 -26.89 8.29 -4.51
C PRO A 13 -25.53 7.66 -4.15
N ASP A 14 -24.47 8.03 -4.89
CA ASP A 14 -23.09 7.60 -4.65
C ASP A 14 -22.56 8.06 -3.28
N GLU A 15 -22.90 9.27 -2.85
CA GLU A 15 -22.52 9.80 -1.54
C GLU A 15 -23.33 9.19 -0.38
N GLN A 16 -24.57 8.76 -0.66
CA GLN A 16 -25.44 8.13 0.35
C GLN A 16 -25.08 6.66 0.60
N ASP A 17 -24.49 5.98 -0.39
CA ASP A 17 -24.16 4.55 -0.33
C ASP A 17 -23.22 4.22 0.84
N VAL A 18 -22.34 5.14 1.25
CA VAL A 18 -21.47 4.97 2.42
C VAL A 18 -22.26 4.72 3.72
N LEU A 19 -23.50 5.20 3.83
CA LEU A 19 -24.34 4.93 5.00
C LEU A 19 -24.95 3.53 4.97
N VAL A 20 -25.22 3.00 3.77
CA VAL A 20 -25.66 1.61 3.56
C VAL A 20 -24.50 0.68 3.89
N GLU A 21 -23.32 0.97 3.37
CA GLU A 21 -22.08 0.27 3.67
C GLU A 21 -21.80 0.25 5.19
N ALA A 22 -21.82 1.43 5.83
CA ALA A 22 -21.64 1.54 7.27
C ALA A 22 -22.67 0.72 8.06
N GLY A 23 -23.91 0.59 7.56
CA GLY A 23 -24.96 -0.24 8.15
C GLY A 23 -24.62 -1.72 8.11
N LEU A 24 -24.16 -2.23 6.97
CA LEU A 24 -23.72 -3.61 6.80
C LEU A 24 -22.53 -3.94 7.70
N VAL A 25 -21.49 -3.09 7.66
CA VAL A 25 -20.28 -3.29 8.47
C VAL A 25 -20.60 -3.22 9.97
N GLU A 26 -21.46 -2.30 10.39
CA GLU A 26 -21.90 -2.19 11.77
C GLU A 26 -22.63 -3.45 12.25
N GLY A 27 -23.59 -3.95 11.46
CA GLY A 27 -24.29 -5.20 11.74
C GLY A 27 -23.35 -6.39 11.87
N ALA A 28 -22.42 -6.53 10.94
CA ALA A 28 -21.40 -7.58 10.97
C ALA A 28 -20.49 -7.47 12.22
N LEU A 29 -20.01 -6.29 12.54
CA LEU A 29 -19.19 -6.06 13.75
C LEU A 29 -19.97 -6.39 15.04
N GLN A 30 -21.26 -6.03 15.11
CA GLN A 30 -22.10 -6.34 16.26
C GLN A 30 -22.34 -7.86 16.39
N ALA A 31 -22.57 -8.55 15.27
CA ALA A 31 -22.67 -10.02 15.24
C ALA A 31 -21.38 -10.71 15.71
N LEU A 32 -20.21 -10.08 15.45
CA LEU A 32 -18.89 -10.52 15.93
C LEU A 32 -18.61 -10.11 17.39
N GLY A 33 -19.57 -9.47 18.09
CA GLY A 33 -19.46 -9.10 19.48
C GLY A 33 -18.77 -7.76 19.75
N TYR A 34 -18.54 -6.93 18.73
CA TYR A 34 -17.98 -5.58 18.92
C TYR A 34 -19.08 -4.56 19.24
N ARG A 35 -18.78 -3.64 20.17
CA ARG A 35 -19.59 -2.42 20.34
C ARG A 35 -19.13 -1.38 19.31
N THR A 36 -20.08 -0.77 18.63
CA THR A 36 -19.82 0.15 17.52
C THR A 36 -20.22 1.58 17.86
N VAL A 37 -19.49 2.54 17.29
CA VAL A 37 -19.82 3.98 17.30
C VAL A 37 -19.48 4.53 15.92
N ARG A 38 -20.40 5.27 15.30
CA ARG A 38 -20.14 5.96 14.03
C ARG A 38 -19.54 7.34 14.27
N VAL A 39 -18.50 7.66 13.52
CA VAL A 39 -17.87 8.98 13.50
C VAL A 39 -17.82 9.44 12.05
N SER A 40 -18.34 10.63 11.77
CA SER A 40 -18.23 11.24 10.43
C SER A 40 -16.98 12.11 10.35
N LEU A 41 -16.25 11.99 9.24
CA LEU A 41 -15.09 12.81 8.90
C LEU A 41 -15.51 13.96 8.00
N SER A 42 -15.01 15.16 8.29
CA SER A 42 -15.08 16.36 7.49
C SER A 42 -13.70 17.01 7.45
N LEU A 43 -13.55 18.16 6.80
CA LEU A 43 -12.30 18.94 6.85
C LEU A 43 -11.98 19.49 8.24
N ASP A 44 -12.95 19.52 9.17
CA ASP A 44 -12.65 19.74 10.60
C ASP A 44 -12.07 18.48 11.23
N LEU A 45 -10.80 18.19 10.90
CA LEU A 45 -10.06 17.03 11.44
C LEU A 45 -9.92 17.07 12.96
N ARG A 46 -9.92 18.27 13.56
CA ARG A 46 -9.85 18.44 15.02
C ARG A 46 -11.10 17.86 15.69
N GLN A 47 -12.28 18.12 15.14
CA GLN A 47 -13.52 17.58 15.69
C GLN A 47 -13.54 16.04 15.60
N ALA A 48 -13.12 15.49 14.46
CA ALA A 48 -13.01 14.04 14.28
C ALA A 48 -12.00 13.44 15.29
N ALA A 49 -10.83 14.05 15.44
CA ALA A 49 -9.82 13.63 16.42
C ALA A 49 -10.37 13.60 17.86
N LEU A 50 -11.11 14.63 18.27
CA LEU A 50 -11.72 14.68 19.60
C LEU A 50 -12.75 13.56 19.81
N ARG A 51 -13.58 13.27 18.82
CA ARG A 51 -14.57 12.17 18.89
C ARG A 51 -13.88 10.81 18.94
N LEU A 52 -12.84 10.60 18.14
CA LEU A 52 -12.05 9.36 18.13
C LEU A 52 -11.35 9.13 19.48
N ARG A 53 -10.70 10.16 20.03
CA ARG A 53 -10.08 10.08 21.37
C ARG A 53 -11.08 9.78 22.48
N ARG A 54 -12.28 10.40 22.46
CA ARG A 54 -13.35 10.12 23.43
C ARG A 54 -13.89 8.71 23.32
N ALA A 55 -14.01 8.19 22.11
CA ALA A 55 -14.46 6.82 21.86
C ALA A 55 -13.42 5.78 22.28
N ALA A 56 -12.13 6.16 22.38
CA ALA A 56 -10.99 5.29 22.72
C ALA A 56 -11.07 3.90 22.05
N PRO A 57 -11.17 3.83 20.71
CA PRO A 57 -11.46 2.59 20.02
C PRO A 57 -10.26 1.65 20.04
N ARG A 58 -10.53 0.34 20.11
CA ARG A 58 -9.50 -0.68 19.89
C ARG A 58 -8.96 -0.64 18.46
N PHE A 59 -9.81 -0.29 17.49
CA PHE A 59 -9.48 -0.05 16.09
C PHE A 59 -10.56 0.83 15.45
N VAL A 60 -10.25 1.38 14.29
CA VAL A 60 -11.19 2.13 13.46
C VAL A 60 -11.44 1.38 12.17
N PHE A 61 -12.69 1.09 11.85
CA PHE A 61 -13.07 0.59 10.54
C PHE A 61 -13.20 1.81 9.61
N ASN A 62 -12.28 1.93 8.65
CA ASN A 62 -12.20 3.08 7.76
C ASN A 62 -13.03 2.85 6.50
N LEU A 63 -14.13 3.59 6.36
CA LEU A 63 -15.05 3.60 5.22
C LEU A 63 -15.03 4.96 4.49
N VAL A 64 -13.96 5.74 4.65
CA VAL A 64 -13.87 7.06 4.02
C VAL A 64 -13.44 6.90 2.57
N GLU A 65 -14.36 7.10 1.64
CA GLU A 65 -14.10 7.16 0.20
C GLU A 65 -13.84 8.58 -0.30
N SER A 66 -14.41 9.58 0.39
CA SER A 66 -14.20 11.00 0.08
C SER A 66 -14.33 11.87 1.33
N VAL A 67 -13.78 13.09 1.29
CA VAL A 67 -13.95 14.11 2.32
C VAL A 67 -14.55 15.35 1.68
N GLU A 68 -15.75 15.76 2.15
CA GLU A 68 -16.55 16.86 1.56
C GLU A 68 -16.82 16.68 0.05
N GLY A 69 -17.00 15.42 -0.39
CA GLY A 69 -17.24 15.07 -1.80
C GLY A 69 -15.99 15.13 -2.69
N GLU A 70 -14.79 15.22 -2.09
CA GLU A 70 -13.51 15.23 -2.79
C GLU A 70 -12.78 13.89 -2.55
N ASP A 71 -12.77 13.00 -3.55
CA ASP A 71 -12.15 11.68 -3.46
C ASP A 71 -10.62 11.77 -3.29
N ARG A 72 -9.99 12.82 -3.85
CA ARG A 72 -8.56 13.09 -3.68
C ARG A 72 -8.13 13.26 -2.22
N LEU A 73 -9.06 13.55 -1.31
CA LEU A 73 -8.80 13.79 0.11
C LEU A 73 -9.03 12.54 0.99
N LEU A 74 -9.38 11.40 0.42
CA LEU A 74 -9.67 10.16 1.16
C LEU A 74 -8.53 9.73 2.10
N TYR A 75 -7.27 10.00 1.71
CA TYR A 75 -6.09 9.69 2.51
C TYR A 75 -6.00 10.46 3.84
N LEU A 76 -6.73 11.58 3.99
CA LEU A 76 -6.77 12.34 5.24
C LEU A 76 -7.32 11.52 6.40
N ALA A 77 -8.19 10.53 6.13
CA ALA A 77 -8.67 9.59 7.14
C ALA A 77 -7.50 8.78 7.71
N GLY A 78 -6.71 8.14 6.85
CA GLY A 78 -5.54 7.38 7.26
C GLY A 78 -4.52 8.26 7.98
N ALA A 79 -4.18 9.44 7.42
CA ALA A 79 -3.22 10.37 8.02
C ALA A 79 -3.66 10.84 9.43
N LEU A 80 -4.94 11.11 9.62
CA LEU A 80 -5.49 11.43 10.95
C LEU A 80 -5.34 10.26 11.92
N LEU A 81 -5.69 9.05 11.49
CA LEU A 81 -5.64 7.85 12.33
C LEU A 81 -4.20 7.49 12.70
N ASP A 82 -3.25 7.59 11.75
CA ASP A 82 -1.82 7.43 12.01
C ASP A 82 -1.31 8.46 13.03
N SER A 83 -1.70 9.74 12.88
CA SER A 83 -1.31 10.81 13.82
C SER A 83 -1.85 10.59 15.25
N LEU A 84 -2.94 9.86 15.37
CA LEU A 84 -3.55 9.50 16.65
C LEU A 84 -3.03 8.17 17.20
N GLY A 85 -2.21 7.43 16.45
CA GLY A 85 -1.73 6.09 16.81
C GLY A 85 -2.85 5.06 16.89
N LEU A 86 -3.94 5.25 16.14
CA LEU A 86 -5.10 4.35 16.14
C LEU A 86 -4.99 3.33 15.01
N PRO A 87 -5.02 2.02 15.31
CA PRO A 87 -5.10 1.00 14.27
C PRO A 87 -6.38 1.18 13.44
N PHE A 88 -6.28 1.01 12.12
CA PHE A 88 -7.43 1.11 11.23
C PHE A 88 -7.40 0.06 10.14
N THR A 89 -8.58 -0.28 9.63
CA THR A 89 -8.77 -1.30 8.59
C THR A 89 -8.55 -0.74 7.20
N GLY A 90 -8.25 -1.62 6.24
CA GLY A 90 -8.03 -1.28 4.85
C GLY A 90 -6.58 -0.95 4.55
N CYS A 91 -6.36 -0.23 3.47
CA CYS A 91 -5.03 0.12 3.00
C CYS A 91 -4.35 1.19 3.87
N PRO A 92 -3.01 1.16 4.01
CA PRO A 92 -2.26 2.19 4.74
C PRO A 92 -2.34 3.54 4.02
N THR A 93 -2.11 4.61 4.77
CA THR A 93 -2.21 6.01 4.30
C THR A 93 -1.44 6.27 3.01
N GLU A 94 -0.24 5.72 2.89
CA GLU A 94 0.57 5.86 1.67
C GLU A 94 -0.12 5.26 0.44
N ALA A 95 -0.67 4.05 0.56
CA ALA A 95 -1.40 3.42 -0.53
C ALA A 95 -2.68 4.18 -0.89
N LEU A 96 -3.40 4.69 0.11
CA LEU A 96 -4.57 5.55 -0.09
C LEU A 96 -4.19 6.81 -0.88
N PHE A 97 -3.09 7.48 -0.51
CA PHE A 97 -2.61 8.68 -1.19
C PHE A 97 -2.17 8.40 -2.64
N LEU A 98 -1.38 7.35 -2.85
CA LEU A 98 -0.85 7.00 -4.18
C LEU A 98 -1.96 6.59 -5.16
N ALA A 99 -2.95 5.83 -4.69
CA ALA A 99 -4.06 5.37 -5.52
C ALA A 99 -5.14 6.43 -5.73
N ALA A 100 -5.26 7.45 -4.86
CA ALA A 100 -6.18 8.55 -5.04
C ALA A 100 -5.96 9.28 -6.38
N SER A 101 -4.71 9.38 -6.84
CA SER A 101 -4.38 9.93 -8.16
C SER A 101 -4.22 8.81 -9.19
N LYS A 102 -5.13 8.71 -10.17
CA LYS A 102 -5.00 7.74 -11.28
C LYS A 102 -3.67 7.86 -12.02
N LEU A 103 -3.16 9.09 -12.20
CA LEU A 103 -1.86 9.31 -12.87
C LEU A 103 -0.68 8.81 -12.03
N SER A 104 -0.69 9.02 -10.72
CA SER A 104 0.35 8.50 -9.82
C SER A 104 0.32 6.98 -9.78
N CYS A 105 -0.87 6.39 -9.65
CA CYS A 105 -1.07 4.95 -9.72
C CYS A 105 -0.54 4.36 -11.03
N LYS A 106 -0.89 4.94 -12.19
CA LYS A 106 -0.42 4.49 -13.51
C LYS A 106 1.09 4.57 -13.67
N ARG A 107 1.73 5.63 -13.17
CA ARG A 107 3.20 5.75 -13.19
C ARG A 107 3.86 4.63 -12.39
N LEU A 108 3.34 4.32 -11.21
CA LEU A 108 3.84 3.22 -10.39
C LEU A 108 3.62 1.86 -11.05
N LEU A 109 2.43 1.61 -11.60
CA LEU A 109 2.13 0.37 -12.32
C LEU A 109 3.09 0.18 -13.50
N ALA A 110 3.26 1.20 -14.33
CA ALA A 110 4.15 1.14 -15.49
C ALA A 110 5.62 0.95 -15.08
N GLY A 111 6.08 1.69 -14.05
CA GLY A 111 7.42 1.53 -13.48
C GLY A 111 7.68 0.15 -12.88
N GLY A 112 6.64 -0.50 -12.35
CA GLY A 112 6.68 -1.87 -11.85
C GLY A 112 6.42 -2.96 -12.91
N GLY A 113 6.38 -2.59 -14.19
CA GLY A 113 6.17 -3.55 -15.30
C GLY A 113 4.74 -4.08 -15.43
N VAL A 114 3.76 -3.46 -14.75
CA VAL A 114 2.34 -3.81 -14.85
C VAL A 114 1.71 -3.06 -16.02
N ALA A 115 1.11 -3.80 -16.95
CA ALA A 115 0.49 -3.23 -18.14
C ALA A 115 -0.75 -2.38 -17.75
N THR A 116 -0.73 -1.11 -18.16
CA THR A 116 -1.85 -0.17 -18.06
C THR A 116 -1.98 0.56 -19.41
N PRO A 117 -3.18 0.95 -19.86
CA PRO A 117 -3.33 1.63 -21.14
C PRO A 117 -2.47 2.90 -21.21
N ALA A 118 -1.93 3.22 -22.39
CA ALA A 118 -1.16 4.44 -22.59
C ALA A 118 -1.96 5.68 -22.22
N TRP A 119 -1.32 6.68 -21.63
CA TRP A 119 -2.00 7.88 -21.12
C TRP A 119 -1.13 9.13 -21.26
N ILE A 120 -1.77 10.29 -21.25
CA ILE A 120 -1.14 11.59 -21.17
C ILE A 120 -2.04 12.57 -20.39
N ALA A 121 -1.46 13.36 -19.48
CA ALA A 121 -2.21 14.42 -18.81
C ALA A 121 -2.61 15.51 -19.82
N VAL A 122 -3.83 16.05 -19.69
CA VAL A 122 -4.32 17.07 -20.64
C VAL A 122 -3.40 18.28 -20.69
N GLU A 123 -2.81 18.70 -19.57
CA GLU A 123 -1.84 19.80 -19.54
C GLU A 123 -0.57 19.54 -20.38
N GLN A 124 -0.20 18.28 -20.56
CA GLN A 124 1.00 17.88 -21.31
C GLN A 124 0.75 17.83 -22.84
N LEU A 125 -0.49 17.88 -23.29
CA LEU A 125 -0.82 17.91 -24.72
C LEU A 125 -0.34 19.20 -25.40
N ALA A 126 -0.21 20.33 -24.65
CA ALA A 126 0.21 21.62 -25.19
C ALA A 126 -0.49 22.03 -26.50
N GLY A 127 -1.75 21.60 -26.68
CA GLY A 127 -2.54 21.81 -27.90
C GLY A 127 -2.24 20.80 -29.03
N GLY A 128 -1.34 19.82 -28.81
CA GLY A 128 -1.05 18.71 -29.72
C GLY A 128 -1.93 17.49 -29.50
N ASP A 129 -1.61 16.42 -30.23
CA ASP A 129 -2.29 15.13 -30.12
C ASP A 129 -1.58 14.18 -29.13
N PRO A 130 -2.30 13.19 -28.55
CA PRO A 130 -1.68 12.12 -27.79
C PRO A 130 -0.66 11.34 -28.63
N PRO A 131 0.46 10.86 -28.01
CA PRO A 131 1.49 10.10 -28.72
C PRO A 131 1.09 8.64 -28.99
N PHE A 132 -0.19 8.31 -28.91
CA PHE A 132 -0.77 7.00 -29.18
C PHE A 132 -2.04 7.16 -30.04
N PRO A 133 -2.48 6.10 -30.77
CA PRO A 133 -3.63 6.18 -31.67
C PRO A 133 -4.97 6.23 -30.91
N PRO A 134 -6.04 6.77 -31.53
CA PRO A 134 -7.41 6.61 -31.05
C PRO A 134 -7.88 5.12 -31.16
N PRO A 135 -9.01 4.75 -30.53
CA PRO A 135 -9.90 5.64 -29.77
C PRO A 135 -9.32 6.01 -28.40
N TYR A 136 -9.77 7.15 -27.89
CA TYR A 136 -9.37 7.68 -26.60
C TYR A 136 -10.51 7.63 -25.60
N ILE A 137 -10.18 7.63 -24.30
CA ILE A 137 -11.12 7.92 -23.24
C ILE A 137 -10.57 9.06 -22.36
N VAL A 138 -11.39 10.08 -22.13
CA VAL A 138 -11.04 11.20 -21.25
C VAL A 138 -11.59 10.93 -19.86
N LYS A 139 -10.71 10.97 -18.85
CA LYS A 139 -11.03 10.65 -17.47
C LYS A 139 -10.57 11.75 -16.51
N SER A 140 -11.28 11.89 -15.38
CA SER A 140 -10.78 12.65 -14.23
C SER A 140 -9.59 11.91 -13.58
N VAL A 141 -8.61 12.70 -13.11
CA VAL A 141 -7.45 12.18 -12.37
C VAL A 141 -7.86 11.69 -10.98
N TRP A 142 -8.83 12.36 -10.35
CA TRP A 142 -9.14 12.21 -8.94
C TRP A 142 -10.47 11.52 -8.64
N GLU A 143 -11.46 11.69 -9.54
CA GLU A 143 -12.81 11.18 -9.29
C GLU A 143 -12.89 9.66 -9.47
N HIS A 144 -13.48 8.98 -8.50
CA HIS A 144 -13.79 7.57 -8.50
C HIS A 144 -15.29 7.33 -8.84
N ALA A 145 -15.77 6.12 -8.72
CA ALA A 145 -17.17 5.76 -8.88
C ALA A 145 -17.81 6.16 -10.23
N SER A 146 -17.00 6.26 -11.30
CA SER A 146 -17.45 6.70 -12.65
C SER A 146 -18.04 8.12 -12.70
N GLN A 147 -17.74 8.97 -11.71
CA GLN A 147 -18.18 10.35 -11.71
C GLN A 147 -17.62 11.07 -12.96
N GLY A 148 -18.47 11.85 -13.63
CA GLY A 148 -18.11 12.57 -14.85
C GLY A 148 -17.91 11.69 -16.10
N LEU A 149 -17.85 10.38 -15.97
CA LEU A 149 -17.72 9.46 -17.11
C LEU A 149 -19.08 9.27 -17.78
N ARG A 150 -19.12 9.49 -19.10
CA ARG A 150 -20.31 9.33 -19.95
C ARG A 150 -19.93 8.66 -21.26
N GLY A 151 -20.89 8.15 -22.03
CA GLY A 151 -20.61 7.56 -23.34
C GLY A 151 -19.77 8.46 -24.26
N ARG A 152 -19.99 9.77 -24.24
CA ARG A 152 -19.18 10.77 -24.96
C ARG A 152 -17.77 10.99 -24.42
N SER A 153 -17.42 10.40 -23.28
CA SER A 153 -16.04 10.42 -22.79
C SER A 153 -15.10 9.57 -23.64
N VAL A 154 -15.64 8.68 -24.48
CA VAL A 154 -14.88 7.92 -25.48
C VAL A 154 -14.91 8.68 -26.79
N VAL A 155 -13.74 9.00 -27.32
CA VAL A 155 -13.50 9.79 -28.54
C VAL A 155 -12.91 8.87 -29.60
N GLN A 156 -13.62 8.72 -30.72
CA GLN A 156 -13.25 7.78 -31.78
C GLN A 156 -12.13 8.29 -32.66
N GLU A 157 -12.06 9.60 -32.89
CA GLU A 157 -11.10 10.22 -33.80
C GLU A 157 -10.34 11.38 -33.14
N ARG A 158 -9.12 11.62 -33.62
CA ARG A 158 -8.28 12.75 -33.13
C ARG A 158 -8.95 14.12 -33.30
N SER A 159 -9.68 14.30 -34.39
CA SER A 159 -10.39 15.54 -34.70
C SER A 159 -11.42 15.93 -33.63
N GLU A 160 -12.03 14.96 -32.96
CA GLU A 160 -13.05 15.14 -31.95
C GLU A 160 -12.47 15.48 -30.57
N LEU A 161 -11.20 15.11 -30.31
CA LEU A 161 -10.59 15.22 -28.98
C LEU A 161 -10.61 16.66 -28.45
N ARG A 162 -10.32 17.65 -29.29
CA ARG A 162 -10.32 19.07 -28.88
C ARG A 162 -11.68 19.53 -28.43
N ALA A 163 -12.74 19.12 -29.12
CA ALA A 163 -14.12 19.44 -28.74
C ALA A 163 -14.48 18.77 -27.40
N ALA A 164 -14.14 17.49 -27.23
CA ALA A 164 -14.35 16.76 -26.00
C ALA A 164 -13.63 17.40 -24.80
N LEU A 165 -12.38 17.86 -24.99
CA LEU A 165 -11.61 18.54 -23.94
C LEU A 165 -12.17 19.93 -23.60
N ALA A 166 -12.75 20.63 -24.57
CA ALA A 166 -13.38 21.94 -24.35
C ALA A 166 -14.70 21.85 -23.54
N GLU A 167 -15.39 20.70 -23.65
CA GLU A 167 -16.62 20.42 -22.90
C GLU A 167 -16.41 19.90 -21.48
N LEU A 168 -15.15 19.66 -21.08
CA LEU A 168 -14.87 19.19 -19.72
C LEU A 168 -15.39 20.18 -18.67
N PRO A 169 -16.05 19.70 -17.61
CA PRO A 169 -16.51 20.56 -16.54
C PRO A 169 -15.33 21.29 -15.88
N GLU A 170 -15.58 22.49 -15.38
CA GLU A 170 -14.65 23.10 -14.44
C GLU A 170 -14.61 22.24 -13.19
N GLY A 171 -13.42 21.73 -12.87
CA GLY A 171 -13.25 20.86 -11.70
C GLY A 171 -13.52 21.62 -10.41
N ARG A 172 -13.88 20.90 -9.37
CA ARG A 172 -13.98 21.43 -8.02
C ARG A 172 -12.55 21.67 -7.49
N GLY A 173 -12.23 22.90 -7.11
CA GLY A 173 -10.95 23.27 -6.52
C GLY A 173 -10.10 24.24 -7.38
N PRO A 174 -8.96 24.69 -6.84
CA PRO A 174 -8.14 25.75 -7.43
C PRO A 174 -7.29 25.31 -8.64
N GLU A 175 -7.28 24.03 -8.98
CA GLU A 175 -6.44 23.51 -10.06
C GLU A 175 -7.07 23.76 -11.44
N PRO A 176 -6.26 24.12 -12.47
CA PRO A 176 -6.73 24.25 -13.84
C PRO A 176 -7.31 22.93 -14.38
N ARG A 177 -8.33 23.02 -15.27
CA ARG A 177 -8.96 21.86 -15.94
C ARG A 177 -7.95 20.84 -16.49
N GLY A 178 -6.84 21.32 -17.06
CA GLY A 178 -5.81 20.48 -17.64
C GLY A 178 -5.11 19.55 -16.66
N ARG A 179 -5.04 19.91 -15.36
CA ARG A 179 -4.44 19.08 -14.30
C ARG A 179 -5.40 18.07 -13.69
N GLN A 180 -6.68 18.23 -13.95
CA GLN A 180 -7.73 17.40 -13.38
C GLN A 180 -8.15 16.26 -14.29
N HIS A 181 -7.69 16.25 -15.56
CA HIS A 181 -8.08 15.27 -16.56
C HIS A 181 -6.87 14.71 -17.30
N PHE A 182 -7.03 13.52 -17.82
CA PHE A 182 -6.07 12.86 -18.67
C PHE A 182 -6.76 12.12 -19.81
N VAL A 183 -6.04 11.95 -20.90
CA VAL A 183 -6.45 11.14 -22.05
C VAL A 183 -5.78 9.79 -21.94
N GLU A 184 -6.55 8.72 -22.09
CA GLU A 184 -6.09 7.34 -22.06
C GLU A 184 -6.48 6.63 -23.34
N ALA A 185 -5.65 5.72 -23.82
CA ALA A 185 -6.02 4.81 -24.91
C ALA A 185 -7.21 3.96 -24.47
N TYR A 186 -8.30 4.02 -25.22
CA TYR A 186 -9.47 3.18 -24.94
C TYR A 186 -9.17 1.74 -25.36
N VAL A 187 -9.19 0.84 -24.41
CA VAL A 187 -9.01 -0.58 -24.67
C VAL A 187 -10.38 -1.21 -24.87
N GLU A 188 -10.65 -1.63 -26.10
CA GLU A 188 -11.86 -2.42 -26.39
C GLU A 188 -11.71 -3.84 -25.85
N GLY A 189 -12.84 -4.45 -25.43
CA GLY A 189 -12.86 -5.82 -24.95
C GLY A 189 -13.65 -6.02 -23.67
N ARG A 190 -13.25 -7.03 -22.90
CA ARG A 190 -13.94 -7.45 -21.67
C ARG A 190 -13.54 -6.57 -20.47
N GLU A 191 -14.47 -6.28 -19.60
CA GLU A 191 -14.19 -5.60 -18.33
C GLU A 191 -14.30 -6.59 -17.19
N ILE A 192 -13.20 -6.81 -16.46
CA ILE A 192 -13.11 -7.80 -15.38
C ILE A 192 -12.55 -7.15 -14.13
N ASN A 193 -13.23 -7.35 -13.00
CA ASN A 193 -12.84 -6.82 -11.71
C ASN A 193 -12.39 -7.96 -10.80
N LEU A 194 -11.24 -7.78 -10.12
CA LEU A 194 -10.72 -8.71 -9.14
C LEU A 194 -10.65 -8.06 -7.77
N SER A 195 -11.37 -8.64 -6.82
CA SER A 195 -11.34 -8.24 -5.42
C SER A 195 -10.29 -9.05 -4.66
N LEU A 196 -9.52 -8.38 -3.79
CA LEU A 196 -8.49 -9.00 -2.96
C LEU A 196 -8.85 -8.79 -1.50
N LEU A 197 -8.79 -9.85 -0.72
CA LEU A 197 -9.09 -9.85 0.71
C LEU A 197 -7.94 -10.48 1.47
N GLN A 198 -7.33 -9.72 2.35
CA GLN A 198 -6.26 -10.17 3.23
C GLN A 198 -6.86 -10.76 4.51
N GLY A 199 -6.34 -11.90 4.91
CA GLY A 199 -6.65 -12.54 6.19
C GLY A 199 -5.36 -12.98 6.89
N SER A 200 -5.49 -13.77 7.94
CA SER A 200 -4.34 -14.33 8.68
C SER A 200 -3.41 -15.21 7.84
N GLU A 201 -3.93 -15.79 6.77
CA GLU A 201 -3.20 -16.69 5.85
C GLU A 201 -2.62 -15.96 4.63
N GLY A 202 -2.67 -14.63 4.62
CA GLY A 202 -2.21 -13.81 3.51
C GLY A 202 -3.35 -13.26 2.65
N VAL A 203 -3.02 -12.84 1.42
CA VAL A 203 -3.95 -12.21 0.49
C VAL A 203 -4.60 -13.28 -0.40
N ARG A 204 -5.93 -13.31 -0.40
CA ARG A 204 -6.73 -14.15 -1.28
C ARG A 204 -7.35 -13.29 -2.38
N VAL A 205 -7.22 -13.71 -3.63
CA VAL A 205 -8.00 -13.14 -4.74
C VAL A 205 -9.35 -13.84 -4.75
N LEU A 206 -10.43 -13.06 -4.68
CA LEU A 206 -11.80 -13.54 -4.75
C LEU A 206 -12.17 -13.89 -6.21
N PRO A 207 -13.26 -14.63 -6.45
CA PRO A 207 -13.71 -14.96 -7.80
C PRO A 207 -13.79 -13.72 -8.69
N PRO A 208 -13.19 -13.75 -9.89
CA PRO A 208 -13.24 -12.65 -10.84
C PRO A 208 -14.68 -12.37 -11.28
N ALA A 209 -15.01 -11.12 -11.46
CA ALA A 209 -16.31 -10.67 -11.91
C ALA A 209 -16.18 -9.97 -13.27
N GLU A 210 -16.88 -10.46 -14.29
CA GLU A 210 -16.98 -9.80 -15.59
C GLU A 210 -18.23 -8.93 -15.66
N ILE A 211 -18.08 -7.70 -16.13
CA ILE A 211 -19.22 -6.85 -16.49
C ILE A 211 -19.62 -7.15 -17.92
N ARG A 212 -20.81 -7.69 -18.11
CA ARG A 212 -21.36 -8.00 -19.42
C ARG A 212 -22.09 -6.79 -19.97
N PHE A 213 -21.85 -6.45 -21.25
CA PHE A 213 -22.55 -5.37 -21.94
C PHE A 213 -23.59 -5.97 -22.87
N LEU A 214 -24.84 -6.10 -22.39
CA LEU A 214 -25.93 -6.76 -23.11
C LEU A 214 -26.70 -5.74 -23.95
N GLY A 215 -27.00 -6.09 -25.21
CA GLY A 215 -27.83 -5.23 -26.07
C GLY A 215 -27.25 -3.85 -26.36
N TYR A 216 -25.94 -3.66 -26.20
CA TYR A 216 -25.29 -2.40 -26.60
C TYR A 216 -25.28 -2.29 -28.10
N PRO A 217 -25.80 -1.18 -28.69
CA PRO A 217 -25.75 -0.95 -30.12
C PRO A 217 -24.32 -0.93 -30.65
N GLU A 218 -24.14 -1.25 -31.91
CA GLU A 218 -22.86 -1.06 -32.61
C GLU A 218 -22.42 0.40 -32.51
N GLY A 219 -21.13 0.63 -32.24
CA GLY A 219 -20.56 1.96 -32.06
C GLY A 219 -20.77 2.58 -30.66
N LYS A 220 -21.65 2.01 -29.81
CA LYS A 220 -21.77 2.47 -28.44
C LYS A 220 -20.59 1.98 -27.59
N PRO A 221 -19.80 2.88 -26.97
CA PRO A 221 -18.68 2.47 -26.13
C PRO A 221 -19.14 1.55 -24.97
N ARG A 222 -18.43 0.46 -24.77
CA ARG A 222 -18.67 -0.48 -23.67
C ARG A 222 -17.90 -0.03 -22.43
N ILE A 223 -18.48 0.92 -21.70
CA ILE A 223 -17.92 1.45 -20.45
C ILE A 223 -18.97 1.38 -19.33
N VAL A 224 -18.50 1.20 -18.10
CA VAL A 224 -19.32 1.35 -16.90
C VAL A 224 -19.28 2.84 -16.51
N ASP A 225 -20.19 3.60 -17.10
CA ASP A 225 -20.35 5.03 -16.82
C ASP A 225 -21.21 5.26 -15.56
N TYR A 226 -21.48 6.51 -15.23
CA TYR A 226 -22.27 6.87 -14.04
C TYR A 226 -23.68 6.30 -14.10
N ALA A 227 -24.32 6.31 -15.27
CA ALA A 227 -25.66 5.76 -15.44
C ALA A 227 -25.68 4.24 -15.23
N ALA A 228 -24.69 3.51 -15.77
CA ALA A 228 -24.54 2.07 -15.58
C ALA A 228 -24.30 1.67 -14.12
N LYS A 229 -23.79 2.57 -13.28
CA LYS A 229 -23.47 2.26 -11.88
C LYS A 229 -24.54 2.70 -10.89
N TRP A 230 -25.19 3.85 -11.12
CA TRP A 230 -26.01 4.54 -10.12
C TRP A 230 -27.45 4.80 -10.52
N GLU A 231 -27.78 4.76 -11.82
CA GLU A 231 -29.13 5.05 -12.29
C GLU A 231 -29.89 3.74 -12.57
N GLN A 232 -30.47 3.12 -11.53
CA GLN A 232 -31.16 1.83 -11.61
C GLN A 232 -32.25 1.76 -12.70
N SER A 233 -32.87 2.90 -13.04
CA SER A 233 -33.88 2.98 -14.10
C SER A 233 -33.28 3.06 -15.51
N SER A 234 -31.97 3.30 -15.64
CA SER A 234 -31.31 3.43 -16.95
C SER A 234 -31.20 2.11 -17.69
N PRO A 235 -31.21 2.12 -19.02
CA PRO A 235 -30.86 0.94 -19.81
C PRO A 235 -29.43 0.46 -19.53
N GLU A 236 -28.49 1.40 -19.30
CA GLU A 236 -27.10 1.14 -19.02
C GLU A 236 -26.95 0.27 -17.76
N TYR A 237 -27.64 0.61 -16.66
CA TYR A 237 -27.63 -0.17 -15.43
C TYR A 237 -28.12 -1.59 -15.64
N ARG A 238 -29.28 -1.75 -16.31
CA ARG A 238 -29.89 -3.07 -16.54
C ARG A 238 -29.11 -3.93 -17.51
N ASN A 239 -28.37 -3.32 -18.42
CA ASN A 239 -27.63 -4.00 -19.48
C ASN A 239 -26.14 -4.20 -19.16
N THR A 240 -25.71 -3.90 -17.91
CA THR A 240 -24.35 -4.17 -17.42
C THR A 240 -24.35 -5.12 -16.22
N PRO A 241 -24.98 -6.32 -16.34
CA PRO A 241 -24.97 -7.28 -15.25
C PRO A 241 -23.57 -7.81 -15.00
N ARG A 242 -23.31 -8.15 -13.74
CA ARG A 242 -22.09 -8.84 -13.32
C ARG A 242 -22.25 -10.34 -13.53
N SER A 243 -21.22 -11.00 -14.06
CA SER A 243 -21.15 -12.44 -14.26
C SER A 243 -19.89 -13.02 -13.60
N PHE A 244 -20.02 -14.20 -13.01
CA PHE A 244 -18.90 -14.99 -12.49
C PHE A 244 -18.66 -16.25 -13.33
N GLU A 245 -19.31 -16.35 -14.48
CA GLU A 245 -19.22 -17.49 -15.39
C GLU A 245 -18.10 -17.26 -16.40
N PHE A 246 -17.09 -18.15 -16.39
CA PHE A 246 -15.98 -18.17 -17.33
C PHE A 246 -15.88 -19.55 -17.96
N GLY A 247 -15.53 -19.59 -19.24
CA GLY A 247 -15.33 -20.85 -19.95
C GLY A 247 -13.98 -21.49 -19.64
N PRO A 248 -13.79 -22.75 -20.02
CA PRO A 248 -12.50 -23.43 -19.88
C PRO A 248 -11.36 -22.70 -20.61
N GLU A 249 -11.67 -22.00 -21.69
CA GLU A 249 -10.75 -21.19 -22.50
C GLU A 249 -10.16 -20.00 -21.72
N ASP A 250 -10.87 -19.52 -20.70
CA ASP A 250 -10.43 -18.40 -19.87
C ASP A 250 -9.37 -18.78 -18.83
N GLY A 251 -9.04 -20.05 -18.65
CA GLY A 251 -8.19 -20.52 -17.56
C GLY A 251 -6.83 -19.82 -17.48
N GLU A 252 -6.14 -19.63 -18.59
CA GLU A 252 -4.84 -18.91 -18.62
C GLU A 252 -5.00 -17.41 -18.47
N LEU A 253 -6.10 -16.83 -18.94
CA LEU A 253 -6.44 -15.43 -18.71
C LEU A 253 -6.65 -15.16 -17.22
N LEU A 254 -7.46 -15.99 -16.55
CA LEU A 254 -7.75 -15.86 -15.13
C LEU A 254 -6.50 -15.97 -14.26
N LYS A 255 -5.57 -16.87 -14.57
CA LYS A 255 -4.27 -16.95 -13.89
C LYS A 255 -3.47 -15.65 -14.03
N ARG A 256 -3.38 -15.10 -15.24
CA ARG A 256 -2.68 -13.84 -15.49
C ARG A 256 -3.32 -12.66 -14.75
N LEU A 257 -4.64 -12.56 -14.75
CA LEU A 257 -5.38 -11.54 -14.01
C LEU A 257 -5.07 -11.63 -12.50
N GLN A 258 -5.12 -12.83 -11.93
CA GLN A 258 -4.82 -13.05 -10.51
C GLN A 258 -3.37 -12.66 -10.16
N GLN A 259 -2.39 -13.09 -10.96
CA GLN A 259 -1.00 -12.72 -10.77
C GLN A 259 -0.78 -11.21 -10.87
N THR A 260 -1.42 -10.57 -11.85
CA THR A 260 -1.32 -9.11 -12.02
C THR A 260 -1.97 -8.37 -10.85
N ALA A 261 -3.13 -8.82 -10.37
CA ALA A 261 -3.80 -8.22 -9.21
C ALA A 261 -2.93 -8.35 -7.93
N LEU A 262 -2.30 -9.50 -7.70
CA LEU A 262 -1.36 -9.71 -6.59
C LEU A 262 -0.09 -8.84 -6.75
N SER A 263 0.37 -8.61 -7.99
CA SER A 263 1.49 -7.71 -8.26
C SER A 263 1.11 -6.25 -7.94
N CYS A 264 -0.09 -5.80 -8.33
CA CYS A 264 -0.62 -4.49 -7.94
C CYS A 264 -0.69 -4.34 -6.42
N PHE A 265 -1.18 -5.39 -5.73
CA PHE A 265 -1.31 -5.40 -4.27
C PHE A 265 0.04 -5.19 -3.58
N ARG A 266 1.09 -5.87 -4.04
CA ARG A 266 2.45 -5.71 -3.51
C ARG A 266 3.08 -4.37 -3.89
N LEU A 267 3.01 -4.01 -5.17
CA LEU A 267 3.64 -2.81 -5.72
C LEU A 267 3.15 -1.52 -5.05
N LEU A 268 1.84 -1.43 -4.80
CA LEU A 268 1.22 -0.27 -4.16
C LEU A 268 1.19 -0.36 -2.63
N GLY A 269 1.75 -1.42 -2.03
CA GLY A 269 1.74 -1.61 -0.58
C GLY A 269 0.35 -1.73 0.02
N LEU A 270 -0.59 -2.37 -0.71
CA LEU A 270 -1.97 -2.51 -0.25
C LEU A 270 -2.06 -3.43 0.97
N ALA A 271 -3.11 -3.27 1.75
CA ALA A 271 -3.44 -4.12 2.90
C ALA A 271 -4.96 -4.22 3.09
N GLY A 272 -5.39 -5.20 3.88
CA GLY A 272 -6.79 -5.42 4.22
C GLY A 272 -7.61 -5.89 3.04
N TYR A 273 -8.10 -4.98 2.24
CA TYR A 273 -8.93 -5.30 1.08
C TYR A 273 -8.75 -4.25 -0.02
N ALA A 274 -8.87 -4.69 -1.28
CA ALA A 274 -8.70 -3.83 -2.44
C ALA A 274 -9.42 -4.44 -3.65
N ARG A 275 -9.59 -3.65 -4.73
CA ARG A 275 -10.10 -4.14 -6.01
C ARG A 275 -9.23 -3.60 -7.15
N VAL A 276 -8.91 -4.48 -8.09
CA VAL A 276 -8.21 -4.13 -9.33
C VAL A 276 -9.15 -4.31 -10.51
N ASP A 277 -9.33 -3.27 -11.29
CA ASP A 277 -10.23 -3.23 -12.43
C ASP A 277 -9.43 -3.34 -13.72
N PHE A 278 -9.82 -4.26 -14.59
CA PHE A 278 -9.11 -4.62 -15.81
C PHE A 278 -9.95 -4.42 -17.06
N ARG A 279 -9.26 -4.07 -18.15
CA ARG A 279 -9.70 -4.36 -19.51
C ARG A 279 -8.87 -5.50 -20.08
N VAL A 280 -9.55 -6.40 -20.77
CA VAL A 280 -8.90 -7.48 -21.52
C VAL A 280 -9.17 -7.25 -23.00
N ASP A 281 -8.11 -7.00 -23.75
CA ASP A 281 -8.23 -6.72 -25.18
C ASP A 281 -8.60 -8.00 -25.99
N PRO A 282 -8.96 -7.88 -27.29
CA PRO A 282 -9.31 -9.03 -28.11
C PRO A 282 -8.18 -10.07 -28.27
N ALA A 283 -6.93 -9.68 -28.02
CA ALA A 283 -5.78 -10.61 -28.00
C ALA A 283 -5.60 -11.30 -26.63
N GLY A 284 -6.53 -11.08 -25.70
CA GLY A 284 -6.52 -11.67 -24.37
C GLY A 284 -5.47 -11.06 -23.42
N ARG A 285 -4.95 -9.86 -23.70
CA ARG A 285 -4.00 -9.18 -22.82
C ARG A 285 -4.73 -8.35 -21.78
N PRO A 286 -4.45 -8.53 -20.47
CA PRO A 286 -5.02 -7.71 -19.43
C PRO A 286 -4.30 -6.35 -19.32
N TRP A 287 -5.08 -5.30 -19.10
CA TRP A 287 -4.66 -3.93 -18.87
C TRP A 287 -5.30 -3.43 -17.59
N VAL A 288 -4.49 -3.00 -16.61
CA VAL A 288 -5.00 -2.43 -15.36
C VAL A 288 -5.53 -1.03 -15.61
N LEU A 289 -6.81 -0.82 -15.36
CA LEU A 289 -7.45 0.50 -15.47
C LEU A 289 -7.29 1.31 -14.19
N GLU A 290 -7.59 0.67 -13.07
CA GLU A 290 -7.67 1.32 -11.75
C GLU A 290 -7.39 0.32 -10.64
N VAL A 291 -6.84 0.82 -9.52
CA VAL A 291 -6.68 0.09 -8.27
C VAL A 291 -7.43 0.83 -7.17
N ASN A 292 -8.48 0.21 -6.66
CA ASN A 292 -9.31 0.76 -5.59
C ASN A 292 -8.81 0.27 -4.23
N THR A 293 -8.35 1.19 -3.40
CA THR A 293 -7.78 0.92 -2.07
C THR A 293 -8.80 0.88 -0.95
N ASN A 294 -10.02 1.33 -1.22
CA ASN A 294 -11.16 1.27 -0.29
C ASN A 294 -12.44 0.97 -1.09
N PRO A 295 -12.55 -0.24 -1.71
CA PRO A 295 -13.72 -0.58 -2.50
C PRO A 295 -14.95 -0.71 -1.60
N CYS A 296 -16.07 -0.16 -2.05
CA CYS A 296 -17.34 -0.18 -1.35
C CYS A 296 -17.77 -1.59 -0.92
N LEU A 297 -18.23 -1.73 0.32
CA LEU A 297 -18.73 -2.95 0.94
C LEU A 297 -20.27 -2.99 1.07
N SER A 298 -21.00 -2.13 0.36
CA SER A 298 -22.47 -2.21 0.29
C SER A 298 -22.93 -3.56 -0.23
N PRO A 299 -24.11 -4.06 0.14
CA PRO A 299 -24.59 -5.39 -0.24
C PRO A 299 -24.54 -5.68 -1.75
N GLU A 300 -24.87 -4.67 -2.57
CA GLU A 300 -24.90 -4.76 -4.04
C GLU A 300 -23.54 -4.49 -4.69
N ALA A 301 -22.54 -4.09 -3.90
CA ALA A 301 -21.20 -3.74 -4.40
C ALA A 301 -20.46 -4.95 -4.96
N GLY A 302 -19.56 -4.68 -5.95
CA GLY A 302 -18.81 -5.72 -6.62
C GLY A 302 -17.91 -6.54 -5.69
N PHE A 303 -17.39 -5.92 -4.65
CA PHE A 303 -16.56 -6.60 -3.67
C PHE A 303 -17.37 -7.65 -2.89
N MET A 304 -18.53 -7.26 -2.37
CA MET A 304 -19.40 -8.16 -1.61
C MET A 304 -19.99 -9.27 -2.46
N ALA A 305 -20.34 -8.98 -3.73
CA ALA A 305 -20.77 -10.01 -4.66
C ALA A 305 -19.67 -11.07 -4.93
N ALA A 306 -18.41 -10.64 -5.10
CA ALA A 306 -17.28 -11.57 -5.26
C ALA A 306 -17.01 -12.36 -3.97
N ALA A 307 -17.20 -11.76 -2.80
CA ALA A 307 -17.10 -12.46 -1.52
C ALA A 307 -18.20 -13.51 -1.35
N ALA A 308 -19.45 -13.17 -1.68
CA ALA A 308 -20.58 -14.11 -1.66
C ALA A 308 -20.36 -15.29 -2.62
N GLN A 309 -19.83 -15.02 -3.83
CA GLN A 309 -19.45 -16.06 -4.79
C GLN A 309 -18.33 -16.98 -4.26
N ALA A 310 -17.47 -16.47 -3.37
CA ALA A 310 -16.46 -17.26 -2.66
C ALA A 310 -17.01 -18.01 -1.43
N GLY A 311 -18.33 -17.94 -1.16
CA GLY A 311 -18.99 -18.54 -0.02
C GLY A 311 -18.76 -17.81 1.31
N LEU A 312 -18.38 -16.53 1.28
CA LEU A 312 -18.14 -15.73 2.48
C LEU A 312 -19.38 -14.90 2.85
N SER A 313 -19.80 -14.99 4.12
CA SER A 313 -20.80 -14.09 4.66
C SER A 313 -20.22 -12.68 4.92
N PRO A 314 -21.07 -11.64 5.05
CA PRO A 314 -20.60 -10.30 5.42
C PRO A 314 -19.78 -10.29 6.72
N GLU A 315 -20.17 -11.07 7.72
CA GLU A 315 -19.46 -11.20 9.00
C GLU A 315 -18.05 -11.78 8.77
N GLN A 316 -17.92 -12.81 7.93
CA GLN A 316 -16.63 -13.42 7.60
C GLN A 316 -15.71 -12.47 6.83
N VAL A 317 -16.28 -11.63 5.95
CA VAL A 317 -15.52 -10.58 5.25
C VAL A 317 -15.00 -9.55 6.25
N VAL A 318 -15.89 -9.00 7.08
CA VAL A 318 -15.55 -8.00 8.10
C VAL A 318 -14.56 -8.57 9.11
N GLU A 319 -14.74 -9.82 9.55
CA GLU A 319 -13.81 -10.50 10.46
C GLU A 319 -12.38 -10.56 9.88
N ARG A 320 -12.23 -10.93 8.60
CA ARG A 320 -10.93 -10.98 7.93
C ARG A 320 -10.29 -9.61 7.78
N ILE A 321 -11.08 -8.59 7.40
CA ILE A 321 -10.61 -7.20 7.33
C ILE A 321 -10.13 -6.72 8.71
N VAL A 322 -10.88 -7.01 9.77
CA VAL A 322 -10.48 -6.68 11.15
C VAL A 322 -9.26 -7.47 11.57
N ALA A 323 -9.18 -8.76 11.23
CA ALA A 323 -8.03 -9.60 11.55
C ALA A 323 -6.75 -9.09 10.88
N SER A 324 -6.82 -8.61 9.63
CA SER A 324 -5.67 -8.02 8.94
C SER A 324 -5.18 -6.73 9.63
N CYS A 325 -6.10 -5.92 10.17
CA CYS A 325 -5.78 -4.72 10.94
C CYS A 325 -5.17 -5.05 12.31
N LEU A 326 -5.75 -6.02 13.03
CA LEU A 326 -5.33 -6.38 14.39
C LEU A 326 -4.21 -7.42 14.39
N GLY A 327 -4.04 -8.21 13.34
CA GLY A 327 -2.96 -9.16 13.16
C GLY A 327 -1.63 -8.51 12.79
N GLY A 328 -1.66 -7.25 12.30
CA GLY A 328 -0.49 -6.37 12.16
C GLY A 328 -0.11 -5.66 13.48
N GLY A 329 -0.91 -5.82 14.54
CA GLY A 329 -0.66 -5.30 15.88
C GLY A 329 -1.27 -6.26 16.91
N SER A 330 -0.44 -6.87 17.72
CA SER A 330 -0.81 -7.85 18.76
C SER A 330 -1.92 -7.36 19.70
N GLY A 331 -3.04 -8.09 19.75
CA GLY A 331 -4.08 -7.82 20.75
C GLY A 331 -5.13 -8.92 20.86
N ALA A 332 -4.95 -9.78 21.84
CA ALA A 332 -5.68 -10.99 22.16
C ALA A 332 -7.18 -10.80 22.46
N GLY A 333 -8.01 -11.69 21.91
CA GLY A 333 -9.32 -12.08 22.45
C GLY A 333 -9.31 -13.58 22.74
N ARG A 334 -9.33 -13.94 24.01
CA ARG A 334 -9.32 -15.31 24.51
C ARG A 334 -10.62 -16.04 24.16
N ARG A 335 -10.50 -17.23 23.53
CA ARG A 335 -11.35 -18.39 23.86
C ARG A 335 -10.47 -19.48 24.44
N ALA A 336 -10.92 -19.98 25.59
CA ALA A 336 -10.26 -21.06 26.33
C ALA A 336 -10.37 -22.39 25.58
N GLY A 337 -9.24 -23.12 25.52
CA GLY A 337 -9.19 -24.56 25.30
C GLY A 337 -8.82 -25.00 23.90
N GLN A 338 -7.55 -24.98 23.59
CA GLN A 338 -6.74 -26.01 22.91
C GLN A 338 -5.37 -25.43 22.55
N GLY A 339 -4.31 -26.20 22.76
CA GLY A 339 -2.89 -25.93 22.73
C GLY A 339 -2.41 -24.72 21.93
N ARG A 340 -1.79 -23.81 22.63
CA ARG A 340 -1.17 -22.58 22.15
C ARG A 340 0.00 -22.90 21.21
N PRO A 341 -0.01 -22.46 19.93
CA PRO A 341 1.24 -22.29 19.22
C PRO A 341 2.02 -21.13 19.86
N PRO A 342 3.35 -21.17 19.85
CA PRO A 342 4.17 -20.13 20.49
C PRO A 342 3.91 -18.76 19.86
N PRO A 343 4.04 -17.64 20.60
CA PRO A 343 3.80 -16.31 20.09
C PRO A 343 4.77 -16.00 18.93
N ARG A 344 4.25 -15.60 17.78
CA ARG A 344 5.05 -15.02 16.69
C ARG A 344 5.65 -13.71 17.20
N GLY A 345 7.01 -13.67 17.17
CA GLY A 345 7.75 -12.43 17.31
C GLY A 345 8.26 -12.08 18.71
N SER A 346 8.79 -13.04 19.50
CA SER A 346 9.88 -12.68 20.42
C SER A 346 11.18 -12.92 19.67
N PHE A 347 11.79 -11.85 19.16
CA PHE A 347 13.15 -11.96 18.63
C PHE A 347 14.12 -12.07 19.81
N VAL A 348 15.03 -13.03 19.70
CA VAL A 348 16.17 -13.14 20.61
C VAL A 348 17.32 -12.35 19.98
N PHE A 349 17.92 -11.45 20.77
CA PHE A 349 19.02 -10.63 20.28
C PHE A 349 20.33 -11.18 20.81
N ARG A 350 21.32 -11.39 19.92
CA ARG A 350 22.68 -11.75 20.27
C ARG A 350 23.70 -10.81 19.64
N ARG A 351 24.85 -10.73 20.27
CA ARG A 351 26.00 -9.92 19.79
C ARG A 351 27.15 -10.79 19.28
N GLU A 352 27.14 -12.06 19.64
CA GLU A 352 28.13 -13.03 19.16
C GLU A 352 27.87 -13.35 17.69
N VAL A 353 28.94 -13.36 16.90
CA VAL A 353 28.92 -13.74 15.49
C VAL A 353 29.45 -15.16 15.34
N VAL A 354 28.68 -16.00 14.66
CA VAL A 354 29.01 -17.40 14.42
C VAL A 354 29.23 -17.66 12.92
N PRO A 355 29.96 -18.72 12.54
CA PRO A 355 30.27 -18.98 11.12
C PRO A 355 29.06 -19.04 10.18
N GLY A 356 27.89 -19.47 10.67
CA GLY A 356 26.64 -19.50 9.90
C GLY A 356 26.09 -18.13 9.53
N ASP A 357 26.52 -17.07 10.21
CA ASP A 357 26.02 -15.72 9.96
C ASP A 357 26.45 -15.14 8.60
N ARG A 358 27.52 -15.65 8.00
CA ARG A 358 27.89 -15.32 6.62
C ARG A 358 26.74 -15.57 5.65
N GLN A 359 26.21 -16.78 5.73
CA GLN A 359 25.12 -17.20 4.88
C GLN A 359 23.80 -16.50 5.25
N ALA A 360 23.54 -16.38 6.55
CA ALA A 360 22.33 -15.72 7.04
C ALA A 360 22.25 -14.22 6.65
N VAL A 361 23.36 -13.49 6.72
CA VAL A 361 23.46 -12.08 6.29
C VAL A 361 23.29 -11.97 4.78
N ARG A 362 23.91 -12.86 4.01
CA ARG A 362 23.75 -12.93 2.55
C ARG A 362 22.28 -13.09 2.18
N GLU A 363 21.63 -14.15 2.66
CA GLU A 363 20.22 -14.44 2.39
C GLU A 363 19.29 -13.30 2.80
N LEU A 364 19.57 -12.67 3.95
CA LEU A 364 18.79 -11.54 4.45
C LEU A 364 18.89 -10.34 3.50
N LEU A 365 20.09 -9.98 3.03
CA LEU A 365 20.28 -8.84 2.14
C LEU A 365 19.71 -9.11 0.75
N GLU A 366 19.95 -10.31 0.20
CA GLU A 366 19.38 -10.75 -1.08
C GLU A 366 17.85 -10.75 -1.05
N SER A 367 17.24 -11.21 0.07
CA SER A 367 15.77 -11.21 0.24
C SER A 367 15.17 -9.83 0.09
N SER A 368 15.96 -8.80 0.39
CA SER A 368 15.50 -7.42 0.40
C SER A 368 15.30 -6.83 -1.00
N GLY A 369 16.06 -7.28 -2.00
CA GLY A 369 16.08 -6.75 -3.35
C GLY A 369 16.58 -5.30 -3.47
N TYR A 370 17.18 -4.72 -2.41
CA TYR A 370 17.65 -3.34 -2.37
C TYR A 370 19.13 -3.19 -2.72
N PHE A 371 19.93 -4.22 -2.46
CA PHE A 371 21.39 -4.17 -2.52
C PHE A 371 21.91 -4.79 -3.81
N TYR A 372 22.98 -4.21 -4.35
CA TYR A 372 23.72 -4.83 -5.44
C TYR A 372 24.51 -6.05 -4.93
N PRO A 373 24.84 -7.02 -5.79
CA PRO A 373 25.64 -8.18 -5.39
C PRO A 373 26.95 -7.80 -4.69
N GLU A 374 27.61 -6.74 -5.17
CA GLU A 374 28.86 -6.23 -4.60
C GLU A 374 28.66 -5.66 -3.19
N GLU A 375 27.53 -5.01 -2.91
CA GLU A 375 27.18 -4.53 -1.57
C GLU A 375 26.92 -5.69 -0.59
N VAL A 376 26.29 -6.77 -1.08
CA VAL A 376 26.08 -7.98 -0.28
C VAL A 376 27.42 -8.62 0.11
N GLU A 377 28.39 -8.69 -0.83
CA GLU A 377 29.73 -9.21 -0.54
C GLU A 377 30.43 -8.38 0.53
N VAL A 378 30.39 -7.04 0.44
CA VAL A 378 30.96 -6.15 1.47
C VAL A 378 30.36 -6.44 2.85
N ALA A 379 29.05 -6.62 2.96
CA ALA A 379 28.43 -6.93 4.24
C ALA A 379 28.88 -8.27 4.81
N VAL A 380 29.09 -9.29 3.95
CA VAL A 380 29.61 -10.61 4.34
C VAL A 380 31.08 -10.50 4.76
N GLU A 381 31.90 -9.69 4.08
CA GLU A 381 33.31 -9.44 4.48
C GLU A 381 33.42 -8.89 5.90
N LEU A 382 32.51 -7.99 6.33
CA LEU A 382 32.49 -7.50 7.72
C LEU A 382 32.21 -8.62 8.74
N VAL A 383 31.35 -9.56 8.39
CA VAL A 383 31.10 -10.76 9.22
C VAL A 383 32.36 -11.63 9.30
N GLU A 384 33.05 -11.83 8.18
CA GLU A 384 34.27 -12.62 8.11
C GLU A 384 35.41 -11.97 8.91
N GLU A 385 35.57 -10.66 8.81
CA GLU A 385 36.57 -9.93 9.57
C GLU A 385 36.29 -10.01 11.07
N ARG A 386 35.01 -9.91 11.48
CA ARG A 386 34.61 -10.08 12.88
C ARG A 386 34.93 -11.49 13.38
N LEU A 387 34.66 -12.53 12.59
CA LEU A 387 34.98 -13.91 12.92
C LEU A 387 36.48 -14.18 13.03
N ALA A 388 37.28 -13.57 12.14
CA ALA A 388 38.72 -13.75 12.09
C ALA A 388 39.47 -13.01 13.22
N ARG A 389 39.04 -11.77 13.55
CA ARG A 389 39.76 -10.86 14.43
C ARG A 389 39.06 -10.55 15.75
N GLY A 390 37.85 -11.04 15.95
CA GLY A 390 37.06 -10.76 17.15
C GLY A 390 36.86 -9.24 17.35
N ASP A 391 37.00 -8.76 18.60
CA ASP A 391 36.84 -7.33 18.93
C ASP A 391 37.90 -6.43 18.28
N ALA A 392 39.06 -6.99 17.90
CA ALA A 392 40.10 -6.24 17.20
C ALA A 392 39.73 -5.85 15.76
N SER A 393 38.64 -6.37 15.20
CA SER A 393 38.10 -5.92 13.91
C SER A 393 37.50 -4.51 13.98
N GLY A 394 37.08 -4.07 15.16
CA GLY A 394 36.32 -2.83 15.34
C GLY A 394 34.84 -2.96 15.01
N TYR A 395 34.42 -4.03 14.35
CA TYR A 395 33.02 -4.26 13.99
C TYR A 395 32.25 -4.95 15.11
N GLN A 396 31.09 -4.39 15.44
CA GLN A 396 30.16 -4.94 16.41
C GLN A 396 28.85 -5.31 15.70
N PHE A 397 28.27 -6.42 16.08
CA PHE A 397 27.04 -6.92 15.49
C PHE A 397 25.94 -7.03 16.55
N LEU A 398 24.71 -6.80 16.12
CA LEU A 398 23.52 -7.15 16.85
C LEU A 398 22.61 -7.90 15.88
N LEU A 399 22.40 -9.19 16.11
CA LEU A 399 21.57 -10.07 15.31
C LEU A 399 20.27 -10.35 16.06
N ALA A 400 19.16 -10.31 15.34
CA ALA A 400 17.84 -10.69 15.83
C ALA A 400 17.44 -12.02 15.20
N GLU A 401 17.16 -13.02 16.03
CA GLU A 401 16.75 -14.36 15.61
C GLU A 401 15.29 -14.62 15.97
N THR A 402 14.61 -15.44 15.15
CA THR A 402 13.26 -15.91 15.48
C THR A 402 13.34 -16.85 16.66
N GLY A 403 12.59 -16.56 17.74
CA GLY A 403 12.68 -17.27 19.01
C GLY A 403 12.27 -18.75 18.94
N GLY A 404 13.08 -19.59 19.60
CA GLY A 404 12.89 -21.04 19.71
C GLY A 404 13.94 -21.74 20.58
N GLY A 405 14.42 -21.12 21.69
CA GLY A 405 15.37 -21.76 22.61
C GLY A 405 16.09 -20.78 23.53
N GLU A 406 16.67 -21.29 24.63
CA GLU A 406 17.52 -20.47 25.51
C GLU A 406 18.78 -19.96 24.80
N PRO A 407 19.33 -18.78 25.21
CA PRO A 407 20.51 -18.20 24.58
C PRO A 407 21.73 -19.14 24.76
N GLY A 408 22.31 -19.61 23.64
CA GLY A 408 23.59 -20.35 23.67
C GLY A 408 23.60 -21.75 23.05
N GLU A 409 22.45 -22.34 22.77
CA GLU A 409 22.39 -23.59 21.98
C GLU A 409 21.78 -23.27 20.63
N GLY A 410 22.51 -23.52 19.54
CA GLY A 410 22.00 -23.38 18.16
C GLY A 410 20.79 -24.28 17.96
N ALA A 411 19.63 -23.78 18.30
CA ALA A 411 18.38 -24.50 18.15
C ALA A 411 18.11 -24.72 16.66
N ALA A 412 17.95 -25.97 16.28
CA ALA A 412 17.58 -26.39 14.94
C ALA A 412 16.27 -25.67 14.54
N GLY A 413 16.41 -24.60 13.70
CA GLY A 413 15.27 -23.80 13.22
C GLY A 413 15.29 -22.30 13.53
N ALA A 414 16.22 -21.77 14.33
CA ALA A 414 16.39 -20.33 14.53
C ALA A 414 16.93 -19.68 13.25
N ARG A 415 16.27 -18.60 12.78
CA ARG A 415 16.62 -17.89 11.57
C ARG A 415 16.91 -16.44 11.89
N VAL A 416 17.97 -15.87 11.30
CA VAL A 416 18.27 -14.44 11.45
C VAL A 416 17.22 -13.63 10.72
N ALA A 417 16.44 -12.88 11.50
CA ALA A 417 15.34 -12.02 11.02
C ALA A 417 15.81 -10.62 10.66
N GLY A 418 16.90 -10.15 11.27
CA GLY A 418 17.49 -8.86 11.02
C GLY A 418 18.83 -8.70 11.72
N TYR A 419 19.64 -7.71 11.29
CA TYR A 419 20.90 -7.40 11.96
C TYR A 419 21.27 -5.93 11.82
N SER A 420 22.15 -5.47 12.69
CA SER A 420 22.92 -4.24 12.54
C SER A 420 24.41 -4.50 12.75
N CYS A 421 25.24 -3.75 12.00
CA CYS A 421 26.68 -3.70 12.16
C CYS A 421 27.11 -2.26 12.40
N PHE A 422 27.87 -2.00 13.46
CA PHE A 422 28.36 -0.67 13.85
C PHE A 422 29.74 -0.78 14.50
N GLY A 423 30.43 0.36 14.60
CA GLY A 423 31.73 0.38 15.26
C GLY A 423 32.25 1.80 15.50
N PRO A 424 33.27 1.95 16.37
CA PRO A 424 33.89 3.25 16.63
C PRO A 424 34.67 3.75 15.42
N ILE A 425 34.51 5.02 15.09
CA ILE A 425 35.33 5.68 14.05
C ILE A 425 36.71 5.94 14.63
N PRO A 426 37.80 5.37 14.02
CA PRO A 426 39.14 5.55 14.49
C PRO A 426 39.52 7.02 14.62
N ALA A 427 40.33 7.36 15.63
CA ALA A 427 40.82 8.72 15.92
C ALA A 427 39.72 9.76 16.24
N THR A 428 38.49 9.38 16.51
CA THR A 428 37.42 10.26 16.99
C THR A 428 37.18 10.12 18.48
N ARG A 429 36.59 11.15 19.11
CA ARG A 429 36.19 11.10 20.52
C ARG A 429 34.69 10.76 20.62
N GLY A 430 34.37 9.46 20.56
CA GLY A 430 33.01 8.97 20.69
C GLY A 430 32.17 9.07 19.42
N GLY A 431 32.79 9.10 18.24
CA GLY A 431 32.13 8.92 16.95
C GLY A 431 31.96 7.44 16.63
N TYR A 432 30.82 7.04 16.13
CA TYR A 432 30.50 5.71 15.68
C TYR A 432 29.89 5.73 14.28
N ASP A 433 30.20 4.74 13.47
CA ASP A 433 29.48 4.44 12.25
C ASP A 433 28.47 3.31 12.48
N LEU A 434 27.28 3.48 11.95
CA LEU A 434 26.33 2.40 11.73
C LEU A 434 26.47 1.97 10.25
N TYR A 435 27.27 0.94 10.02
CA TYR A 435 27.62 0.45 8.68
C TYR A 435 26.43 -0.21 7.99
N TRP A 436 25.68 -1.04 8.73
CA TRP A 436 24.54 -1.79 8.20
C TRP A 436 23.41 -1.87 9.21
N ILE A 437 22.19 -1.78 8.71
CA ILE A 437 20.98 -2.20 9.38
C ILE A 437 20.03 -2.78 8.33
N ALA A 438 19.66 -4.03 8.47
CA ALA A 438 18.79 -4.70 7.53
C ALA A 438 17.84 -5.67 8.25
N VAL A 439 16.66 -5.85 7.66
CA VAL A 439 15.61 -6.76 8.13
C VAL A 439 15.17 -7.60 6.96
N HIS A 440 15.13 -8.92 7.16
CA HIS A 440 14.66 -9.87 6.17
C HIS A 440 13.23 -9.51 5.71
N GLU A 441 12.91 -9.71 4.44
CA GLU A 441 11.64 -9.30 3.83
C GLU A 441 10.42 -9.80 4.62
N GLU A 442 10.42 -11.03 5.10
CA GLU A 442 9.34 -11.64 5.87
C GLU A 442 9.05 -10.94 7.21
N PHE A 443 10.06 -10.27 7.82
CA PHE A 443 9.97 -9.61 9.12
C PHE A 443 9.93 -8.08 9.02
N ARG A 444 9.79 -7.55 7.81
CA ARG A 444 9.54 -6.12 7.61
C ARG A 444 8.19 -5.73 8.19
N ARG A 445 8.10 -4.49 8.71
CA ARG A 445 6.92 -3.91 9.38
C ARG A 445 6.61 -4.46 10.78
N GLU A 446 7.44 -5.36 11.32
CA GLU A 446 7.34 -5.81 12.71
C GLU A 446 8.12 -4.90 13.70
N ARG A 447 8.46 -3.69 13.28
CA ARG A 447 9.29 -2.73 14.03
C ARG A 447 10.69 -3.22 14.36
N LEU A 448 11.11 -4.38 13.83
CA LEU A 448 12.42 -4.96 14.10
C LEU A 448 13.57 -4.03 13.76
N GLY A 449 13.51 -3.32 12.61
CA GLY A 449 14.51 -2.32 12.26
C GLY A 449 14.60 -1.18 13.27
N THR A 450 13.47 -0.76 13.86
CA THR A 450 13.44 0.25 14.93
C THR A 450 14.09 -0.27 16.20
N GLU A 451 13.79 -1.49 16.58
CA GLU A 451 14.33 -2.12 17.77
C GLU A 451 15.85 -2.38 17.62
N LEU A 452 16.31 -2.87 16.46
CA LEU A 452 17.73 -3.00 16.14
C LEU A 452 18.45 -1.66 16.27
N LEU A 453 17.90 -0.58 15.71
CA LEU A 453 18.49 0.75 15.79
C LEU A 453 18.58 1.24 17.24
N GLN A 454 17.48 1.16 18.00
CA GLN A 454 17.43 1.60 19.39
C GLN A 454 18.43 0.84 20.27
N ARG A 455 18.48 -0.49 20.15
CA ARG A 455 19.45 -1.33 20.89
C ARG A 455 20.90 -1.03 20.49
N SER A 456 21.15 -0.77 19.21
CA SER A 456 22.48 -0.35 18.75
C SER A 456 22.88 1.00 19.35
N GLU A 457 21.97 1.97 19.39
CA GLU A 457 22.17 3.27 20.03
C GLU A 457 22.45 3.15 21.54
N GLU A 458 21.73 2.25 22.24
CA GLU A 458 21.94 1.97 23.66
C GLU A 458 23.32 1.34 23.91
N ILE A 459 23.74 0.38 23.07
CA ILE A 459 25.06 -0.24 23.17
C ILE A 459 26.16 0.80 22.92
N ILE A 460 26.02 1.62 21.89
CA ILE A 460 26.98 2.67 21.55
C ILE A 460 27.07 3.69 22.69
N ARG A 461 25.94 4.12 23.25
CA ARG A 461 25.89 5.04 24.39
C ARG A 461 26.58 4.45 25.63
N ALA A 462 26.31 3.19 25.95
CA ALA A 462 26.96 2.51 27.09
C ALA A 462 28.48 2.37 26.93
N GLN A 463 29.00 2.44 25.70
CA GLN A 463 30.44 2.43 25.38
C GLN A 463 31.04 3.84 25.30
N GLY A 464 30.30 4.89 25.68
CA GLY A 464 30.75 6.26 25.63
C GLY A 464 30.63 6.94 24.25
N GLY A 465 29.87 6.33 23.33
CA GLY A 465 29.55 6.93 22.04
C GLY A 465 28.70 8.20 22.21
N ARG A 466 29.04 9.24 21.46
CA ARG A 466 28.39 10.56 21.50
C ARG A 466 27.69 10.90 20.20
N ARG A 467 28.14 10.34 19.09
CA ARG A 467 27.62 10.62 17.74
C ARG A 467 27.58 9.36 16.92
N ILE A 468 26.49 9.17 16.20
CA ILE A 468 26.34 8.07 15.25
C ILE A 468 26.17 8.67 13.86
N TYR A 469 27.00 8.21 12.94
CA TYR A 469 26.93 8.52 11.53
C TYR A 469 26.34 7.34 10.78
N VAL A 470 25.50 7.63 9.79
CA VAL A 470 24.89 6.64 8.91
C VAL A 470 24.99 7.15 7.48
N GLU A 471 25.42 6.30 6.59
CA GLU A 471 25.52 6.61 5.17
C GLU A 471 24.42 5.86 4.38
N THR A 472 23.86 6.52 3.36
CA THR A 472 22.88 5.91 2.47
C THR A 472 22.93 6.55 1.08
N SER A 473 22.43 5.83 0.07
CA SER A 473 22.35 6.35 -1.30
C SER A 473 21.26 7.43 -1.45
N GLY A 474 21.51 8.38 -2.34
CA GLY A 474 20.58 9.43 -2.76
C GLY A 474 19.45 8.96 -3.67
N ARG A 475 19.55 7.74 -4.24
CA ARG A 475 18.55 7.19 -5.15
C ARG A 475 17.14 7.16 -4.55
N ALA A 476 16.13 7.30 -5.40
CA ALA A 476 14.72 7.31 -4.99
C ALA A 476 14.31 6.06 -4.19
N GLN A 477 14.85 4.89 -4.52
CA GLN A 477 14.56 3.64 -3.81
C GLN A 477 14.96 3.67 -2.33
N TYR A 478 15.94 4.53 -1.93
CA TYR A 478 16.38 4.68 -0.53
C TYR A 478 15.63 5.78 0.23
N GLU A 479 14.63 6.44 -0.37
CA GLU A 479 13.81 7.44 0.33
C GLU A 479 13.10 6.88 1.58
N PRO A 480 12.57 5.64 1.58
CA PRO A 480 12.06 5.02 2.81
C PRO A 480 13.13 4.89 3.91
N THR A 481 14.37 4.57 3.55
CA THR A 481 15.50 4.46 4.47
C THR A 481 15.88 5.84 5.02
N ARG A 482 15.94 6.88 4.17
CA ARG A 482 16.18 8.25 4.61
C ARG A 482 15.08 8.75 5.55
N THR A 483 13.83 8.48 5.23
CA THR A 483 12.68 8.79 6.09
C THR A 483 12.73 8.03 7.42
N PHE A 484 13.18 6.78 7.40
CA PHE A 484 13.39 5.98 8.61
C PHE A 484 14.38 6.66 9.58
N TYR A 485 15.52 7.15 9.09
CA TYR A 485 16.50 7.83 9.93
C TYR A 485 15.99 9.20 10.42
N ARG A 486 15.43 10.04 9.52
CA ARG A 486 14.87 11.34 9.89
C ARG A 486 13.80 11.23 11.00
N SER A 487 12.92 10.24 10.89
CA SER A 487 11.86 10.03 11.90
C SER A 487 12.37 9.56 13.26
N ARG A 488 13.65 9.20 13.38
CA ARG A 488 14.32 8.75 14.61
C ARG A 488 15.36 9.73 15.14
N GLY A 489 15.29 10.96 14.67
CA GLY A 489 16.11 12.06 15.15
C GLY A 489 17.49 12.14 14.52
N TYR A 490 17.73 11.43 13.42
CA TYR A 490 18.92 11.65 12.59
C TYR A 490 18.68 12.86 11.68
N ARG A 491 19.63 13.81 11.67
CA ARG A 491 19.61 14.94 10.74
C ARG A 491 20.55 14.65 9.58
N GLU A 492 20.23 15.15 8.42
CA GLU A 492 21.11 15.14 7.26
C GLU A 492 22.27 16.11 7.51
N GLU A 493 23.50 15.62 7.45
CA GLU A 493 24.70 16.39 7.73
C GLU A 493 25.44 16.78 6.45
N ALA A 494 25.44 15.89 5.45
CA ALA A 494 26.07 16.13 4.16
C ALA A 494 25.45 15.29 3.05
N ALA A 495 25.50 15.82 1.83
CA ALA A 495 25.24 15.10 0.59
C ALA A 495 26.47 15.26 -0.32
N LEU A 496 27.02 14.15 -0.81
CA LEU A 496 28.13 14.11 -1.76
C LEU A 496 27.57 13.64 -3.09
N GLU A 497 27.40 14.57 -4.01
CA GLU A 497 26.83 14.30 -5.33
C GLU A 497 27.71 13.34 -6.13
N ASP A 498 27.06 12.46 -6.90
CA ASP A 498 27.69 11.48 -7.80
C ASP A 498 28.72 10.54 -7.15
N PHE A 499 28.62 10.34 -5.83
CA PHE A 499 29.60 9.55 -5.07
C PHE A 499 29.61 8.07 -5.45
N TYR A 500 28.44 7.46 -5.59
CA TYR A 500 28.30 6.05 -5.98
C TYR A 500 28.22 5.87 -7.50
N GLY A 501 27.94 6.94 -8.24
CA GLY A 501 27.81 6.97 -9.68
C GLY A 501 27.01 8.20 -10.14
N PRO A 502 26.93 8.46 -11.45
CA PRO A 502 26.17 9.59 -11.96
C PRO A 502 24.70 9.57 -11.48
N GLY A 503 24.29 10.63 -10.77
CA GLY A 503 22.95 10.76 -10.20
C GLY A 503 22.72 9.99 -8.89
N ASP A 504 23.77 9.40 -8.28
CA ASP A 504 23.68 8.69 -7.01
C ASP A 504 24.59 9.34 -5.95
N ALA A 505 24.00 10.24 -5.17
CA ALA A 505 24.69 10.93 -4.08
C ALA A 505 24.84 10.02 -2.85
N LYS A 506 25.90 10.21 -2.09
CA LYS A 506 26.05 9.68 -0.73
C LYS A 506 25.46 10.67 0.26
N ILE A 507 24.43 10.26 0.97
CA ILE A 507 23.78 11.07 2.01
C ILE A 507 24.27 10.59 3.38
N ILE A 508 24.79 11.52 4.17
CA ILE A 508 25.31 11.25 5.52
C ILE A 508 24.32 11.81 6.54
N TYR A 509 23.85 10.95 7.42
CA TYR A 509 23.00 11.31 8.55
C TYR A 509 23.78 11.25 9.85
N LEU A 510 23.48 12.18 10.77
CA LEU A 510 24.07 12.26 12.09
C LEU A 510 22.99 12.27 13.18
N LYS A 511 23.22 11.50 14.24
CA LYS A 511 22.50 11.62 15.51
C LYS A 511 23.46 11.86 16.65
N GLU A 512 23.18 12.89 17.46
CA GLU A 512 23.87 13.12 18.73
C GLU A 512 23.18 12.29 19.82
N LEU A 513 23.97 11.50 20.53
CA LEU A 513 23.49 10.78 21.70
C LEU A 513 23.66 11.69 22.92
N GLU A 514 22.56 12.20 23.46
CA GLU A 514 22.60 12.98 24.71
C GLU A 514 23.16 12.11 25.84
N GLY A 515 24.28 12.53 26.42
CA GLY A 515 24.78 11.94 27.65
C GLY A 515 23.92 12.43 28.81
N GLU A 516 23.57 11.57 29.75
CA GLU A 516 23.10 11.99 31.06
C GLU A 516 24.13 12.98 31.64
N ARG A 517 23.69 14.22 31.95
CA ARG A 517 24.49 15.24 32.64
C ARG A 517 24.62 14.90 34.11
#